data_62183cee6d9d61d8afcf00d1136d0e96
#
_entry.id   62183cee6d9d61d8afcf00d1136d0e96
#
_cell.length_a   1.000
_cell.length_b   1.000
_cell.length_c   1.000
_cell.angle_alpha   90.00
_cell.angle_beta   90.00
_cell.angle_gamma   90.00
#
_symmetry.space_group_name_H-M   'P 1'
#
loop_
_entity.id
_entity.type
_entity.pdbx_description
1 polymer ?
#
loop_
_entity_poly.entity_id
_entity_poly.type
_entity_poly.pdbx_seq_one_letter_code
_entity_poly.pdbx_strand_id
1 'polypeptide(L)'
;MKRIIYFFLILPLLAACFEDKGSYDYTDPRPIEISGIDSVYICNLSEMLDITPRLSENITDAEYDYMWMCYDKDNLRKKIDTLSTQKHLSYKMNLPLSSYRLIFACRHKQTRVTKYTYSSLVVQSGFSRGWYVLKEIDGSTDLDLFFGSKKTAKVLAKVTGQPLSGTPRYLGFTKYTWLNQETGELSDHNKCFTVLTSKDLSVIRISDMKRLAGFKDLFFETAPNCNPSLWFSGSEENGFVNDGALYTYTERNGELGLSKFAYPKDGGNAISSVFTKNATMSPLLFDLKLGRFCTSFKTPDNVIILKDEANSLYKNDFAGYEPVYFGFLDEGMWEGGKMYAVLRKLVDGSHIIVYIDGKSLVYYEPSFLTNGITKIARLDAALMMNKANCFAQNRKFEMMYFGVNDKLYCYDLANALEYEVKREDGQPAVPVGEHITMMKHVVFDYQDYQDPNVKENVDRLAVVTNRGNTYKLYLFETVANKVKNAPIVYEGTGNPKQILYMSPYFGDVFVCY
;
A
#
# COMPACT_ATOMS: atom_id res chain seq x y z
N MET A 1 -45.36 34.48 -63.23
CA MET A 1 -44.67 35.69 -62.73
C MET A 1 -44.47 35.76 -61.21
N LYS A 2 -45.31 35.17 -60.37
CA LYS A 2 -45.07 35.23 -58.89
C LYS A 2 -43.85 34.44 -58.35
N ARG A 3 -43.35 33.43 -59.06
CA ARG A 3 -42.16 32.65 -58.59
C ARG A 3 -40.81 33.29 -58.89
N ILE A 4 -40.73 34.24 -59.81
CA ILE A 4 -39.49 34.97 -60.15
C ILE A 4 -39.24 36.10 -59.16
N ILE A 5 -40.26 36.69 -58.55
CA ILE A 5 -40.14 37.78 -57.57
C ILE A 5 -39.50 37.26 -56.27
N TYR A 6 -39.76 36.02 -55.86
CA TYR A 6 -39.10 35.44 -54.66
C TYR A 6 -37.63 35.14 -54.87
N PHE A 7 -37.21 34.88 -56.10
CA PHE A 7 -35.81 34.62 -56.40
C PHE A 7 -34.97 35.93 -56.34
N PHE A 8 -35.53 37.06 -56.73
CA PHE A 8 -34.88 38.37 -56.63
C PHE A 8 -34.87 38.95 -55.21
N LEU A 9 -35.75 38.49 -54.32
CA LEU A 9 -35.78 38.91 -52.92
C LEU A 9 -34.77 38.15 -52.04
N ILE A 10 -34.32 36.97 -52.48
CA ILE A 10 -33.33 36.16 -51.76
C ILE A 10 -31.89 36.52 -52.15
N LEU A 11 -31.66 37.07 -53.36
CA LEU A 11 -30.33 37.43 -53.83
C LEU A 11 -29.61 38.49 -52.95
N PRO A 12 -30.25 39.54 -52.41
CA PRO A 12 -29.55 40.50 -51.56
C PRO A 12 -29.24 39.96 -50.16
N LEU A 13 -29.87 38.87 -49.71
CA LEU A 13 -29.56 38.22 -48.43
C LEU A 13 -28.30 37.39 -48.50
N LEU A 14 -27.85 36.97 -49.69
CA LEU A 14 -26.59 36.25 -49.88
C LEU A 14 -25.37 37.16 -50.12
N ALA A 15 -25.60 38.44 -50.36
CA ALA A 15 -24.53 39.45 -50.55
C ALA A 15 -24.18 40.17 -49.25
N ALA A 16 -24.83 39.88 -48.14
CA ALA A 16 -24.45 40.37 -46.82
C ALA A 16 -23.36 39.50 -46.16
N CYS A 17 -22.36 39.07 -46.93
CA CYS A 17 -21.06 38.83 -46.36
C CYS A 17 -20.49 40.20 -46.01
N PHE A 18 -20.74 40.68 -44.83
CA PHE A 18 -19.98 41.76 -44.25
C PHE A 18 -18.53 41.27 -44.19
N GLU A 19 -17.69 41.68 -45.14
CA GLU A 19 -16.28 41.74 -44.89
C GLU A 19 -16.13 42.64 -43.66
N ASP A 20 -15.85 42.04 -42.54
CA ASP A 20 -15.42 42.79 -41.35
C ASP A 20 -14.09 43.43 -41.69
N LYS A 21 -14.17 44.68 -42.18
CA LYS A 21 -13.01 45.58 -42.40
C LYS A 21 -12.60 46.24 -41.09
N GLY A 22 -12.89 45.60 -39.96
CA GLY A 22 -12.30 46.04 -38.71
C GLY A 22 -10.78 45.90 -38.83
N SER A 23 -10.06 47.00 -38.84
CA SER A 23 -8.63 46.98 -38.60
C SER A 23 -8.44 46.65 -37.12
N TYR A 24 -8.55 45.37 -36.81
CA TYR A 24 -8.08 44.85 -35.53
C TYR A 24 -6.57 44.92 -35.62
N ASP A 25 -5.98 45.90 -34.95
CA ASP A 25 -4.56 45.88 -34.62
C ASP A 25 -4.35 44.73 -33.64
N TYR A 26 -4.30 43.52 -34.19
CA TYR A 26 -3.88 42.34 -33.43
C TYR A 26 -2.40 42.51 -33.14
N THR A 27 -2.10 43.17 -32.05
CA THR A 27 -0.78 43.04 -31.47
C THR A 27 -0.69 41.61 -30.97
N ASP A 28 0.06 40.76 -31.66
CA ASP A 28 0.32 39.39 -31.20
C ASP A 28 0.78 39.47 -29.74
N PRO A 29 0.06 38.83 -28.80
CA PRO A 29 0.48 38.87 -27.42
C PRO A 29 1.86 38.20 -27.35
N ARG A 30 2.85 38.98 -26.90
CA ARG A 30 4.22 38.46 -26.76
C ARG A 30 4.19 37.15 -26.01
N PRO A 31 4.82 36.08 -26.51
CA PRO A 31 4.76 34.77 -25.89
C PRO A 31 5.34 34.83 -24.48
N ILE A 32 4.59 34.35 -23.51
CA ILE A 32 5.05 34.18 -22.13
C ILE A 32 5.79 32.83 -22.07
N GLU A 33 7.11 32.86 -21.93
CA GLU A 33 7.93 31.67 -21.70
C GLU A 33 8.24 31.54 -20.22
N ILE A 34 8.04 30.35 -19.67
CA ILE A 34 8.25 30.04 -18.26
C ILE A 34 9.21 28.84 -18.19
N SER A 35 10.28 29.00 -17.43
CA SER A 35 11.27 27.95 -17.13
C SER A 35 11.67 27.98 -15.65
N GLY A 36 12.56 27.09 -15.22
CA GLY A 36 13.02 27.02 -13.82
C GLY A 36 11.98 26.43 -12.85
N ILE A 37 10.97 25.76 -13.40
CA ILE A 37 10.02 24.95 -12.62
C ILE A 37 10.24 23.50 -13.02
N ASP A 38 10.62 22.66 -12.05
CA ASP A 38 10.84 21.25 -12.26
C ASP A 38 9.52 20.51 -12.45
N SER A 39 9.54 19.37 -13.10
CA SER A 39 8.35 18.55 -13.32
C SER A 39 7.80 17.95 -12.03
N VAL A 40 8.66 17.72 -11.02
CA VAL A 40 8.31 17.09 -9.74
C VAL A 40 9.02 17.77 -8.58
N TYR A 41 8.27 18.03 -7.53
CA TYR A 41 8.77 18.42 -6.21
C TYR A 41 8.33 17.42 -5.16
N ILE A 42 9.25 17.05 -4.27
CA ILE A 42 8.97 16.22 -3.09
C ILE A 42 9.33 17.06 -1.87
N CYS A 43 8.37 17.30 -1.00
CA CYS A 43 8.53 18.15 0.17
C CYS A 43 7.98 17.46 1.42
N ASN A 44 8.75 17.49 2.51
CA ASN A 44 8.25 16.97 3.79
C ASN A 44 7.39 18.01 4.52
N LEU A 45 6.47 17.55 5.35
CA LEU A 45 5.72 18.42 6.25
C LEU A 45 6.66 19.31 7.05
N SER A 46 6.28 20.59 7.18
CA SER A 46 7.02 21.65 7.87
C SER A 46 8.34 22.10 7.22
N GLU A 47 8.77 21.50 6.11
CA GLU A 47 9.88 21.99 5.29
C GLU A 47 9.45 23.16 4.41
N MET A 48 10.43 23.96 3.98
CA MET A 48 10.20 25.06 3.04
C MET A 48 10.27 24.54 1.60
N LEU A 49 9.27 24.87 0.80
CA LEU A 49 9.27 24.67 -0.65
C LEU A 49 9.58 26.01 -1.31
N ASP A 50 10.77 26.13 -1.89
CA ASP A 50 11.26 27.34 -2.54
C ASP A 50 11.40 27.11 -4.06
N ILE A 51 10.65 27.87 -4.87
CA ILE A 51 10.68 27.75 -6.34
C ILE A 51 10.78 29.14 -6.95
N THR A 52 11.77 29.35 -7.79
CA THR A 52 11.98 30.62 -8.50
C THR A 52 11.80 30.43 -10.01
N PRO A 53 10.65 30.78 -10.59
CA PRO A 53 10.43 30.75 -12.02
C PRO A 53 11.34 31.74 -12.75
N ARG A 54 11.82 31.35 -13.92
CA ARG A 54 12.48 32.22 -14.87
C ARG A 54 11.48 32.55 -15.99
N LEU A 55 11.24 33.82 -16.23
CA LEU A 55 10.33 34.30 -17.24
C LEU A 55 11.11 34.95 -18.36
N SER A 56 10.52 35.04 -19.55
CA SER A 56 11.11 35.78 -20.69
C SER A 56 11.42 37.23 -20.31
N GLU A 57 12.47 37.80 -20.89
CA GLU A 57 13.01 39.12 -20.52
C GLU A 57 12.00 40.28 -20.68
N ASN A 58 10.96 40.09 -21.49
CA ASN A 58 9.91 41.07 -21.72
C ASN A 58 8.82 41.09 -20.65
N ILE A 59 8.93 40.26 -19.58
CA ILE A 59 7.94 40.18 -18.51
C ILE A 59 8.41 40.97 -17.30
N THR A 60 7.63 42.00 -16.95
CA THR A 60 7.90 42.84 -15.78
C THR A 60 6.83 42.65 -14.70
N ASP A 61 7.20 42.76 -13.43
CA ASP A 61 6.26 42.61 -12.30
C ASP A 61 5.19 43.72 -12.28
N ALA A 62 5.46 44.85 -12.95
CA ALA A 62 4.48 45.94 -13.10
C ALA A 62 3.29 45.54 -13.97
N GLU A 63 3.52 44.75 -15.00
CA GLU A 63 2.53 44.37 -16.02
C GLU A 63 1.88 43.00 -15.79
N TYR A 64 2.45 42.19 -14.91
CA TYR A 64 1.99 40.83 -14.69
C TYR A 64 1.62 40.53 -13.23
N ASP A 65 0.61 39.69 -13.06
CA ASP A 65 0.25 39.06 -11.79
C ASP A 65 0.70 37.59 -11.79
N TYR A 66 1.04 37.10 -10.62
CA TYR A 66 1.48 35.72 -10.41
C TYR A 66 0.56 35.03 -9.44
N MET A 67 0.44 33.69 -9.58
CA MET A 67 -0.31 32.89 -8.65
C MET A 67 0.23 31.45 -8.62
N TRP A 68 0.51 30.96 -7.44
CA TRP A 68 0.79 29.56 -7.17
C TRP A 68 -0.44 28.91 -6.56
N MET A 69 -0.88 27.84 -7.18
CA MET A 69 -2.07 27.10 -6.76
C MET A 69 -1.74 25.60 -6.72
N CYS A 70 -2.53 24.84 -5.96
CA CYS A 70 -2.49 23.41 -6.05
C CYS A 70 -3.88 22.80 -5.85
N TYR A 71 -4.03 21.55 -6.30
CA TYR A 71 -5.16 20.71 -5.94
C TYR A 71 -4.68 19.28 -5.71
N ASP A 72 -5.33 18.60 -4.77
CA ASP A 72 -5.09 17.19 -4.49
C ASP A 72 -5.59 16.34 -5.66
N LYS A 73 -4.70 15.49 -6.23
CA LYS A 73 -5.03 14.62 -7.37
C LYS A 73 -6.02 13.52 -6.99
N ASP A 74 -5.97 13.05 -5.74
CA ASP A 74 -6.81 11.98 -5.23
C ASP A 74 -8.18 12.48 -4.76
N ASN A 75 -8.35 13.80 -4.63
CA ASN A 75 -9.61 14.40 -4.21
C ASN A 75 -10.53 14.67 -5.41
N LEU A 76 -11.64 13.94 -5.47
CA LEU A 76 -12.62 14.06 -6.57
C LEU A 76 -13.22 15.48 -6.69
N ARG A 77 -13.31 16.25 -5.61
CA ARG A 77 -13.82 17.63 -5.61
C ARG A 77 -12.82 18.64 -6.16
N LYS A 78 -11.53 18.27 -6.30
CA LYS A 78 -10.44 19.10 -6.85
C LYS A 78 -10.49 20.55 -6.35
N LYS A 79 -10.68 20.74 -5.06
CA LYS A 79 -10.59 22.06 -4.44
C LYS A 79 -9.21 22.65 -4.73
N ILE A 80 -9.17 23.85 -5.31
CA ILE A 80 -7.94 24.56 -5.62
C ILE A 80 -7.59 25.43 -4.42
N ASP A 81 -6.41 25.22 -3.87
CA ASP A 81 -5.85 26.04 -2.82
C ASP A 81 -4.78 26.98 -3.41
N THR A 82 -4.81 28.27 -3.00
CA THR A 82 -3.80 29.25 -3.39
C THR A 82 -2.68 29.24 -2.34
N LEU A 83 -1.45 28.97 -2.80
CA LEU A 83 -0.26 28.91 -1.95
C LEU A 83 0.43 30.28 -1.83
N SER A 84 0.51 31.03 -2.96
CA SER A 84 1.16 32.35 -3.02
C SER A 84 0.66 33.15 -4.22
N THR A 85 0.75 34.48 -4.11
CA THR A 85 0.54 35.43 -5.21
C THR A 85 1.85 36.12 -5.64
N GLN A 86 2.96 35.67 -5.11
CA GLN A 86 4.29 36.19 -5.47
C GLN A 86 4.87 35.38 -6.64
N LYS A 87 5.80 35.96 -7.40
CA LYS A 87 6.56 35.28 -8.46
C LYS A 87 7.36 34.11 -7.88
N HIS A 88 8.13 34.38 -6.82
CA HIS A 88 8.84 33.38 -6.07
C HIS A 88 7.90 32.68 -5.09
N LEU A 89 7.84 31.35 -5.12
CA LEU A 89 7.17 30.56 -4.09
C LEU A 89 8.14 30.28 -2.96
N SER A 90 7.80 30.72 -1.75
CA SER A 90 8.42 30.29 -0.51
C SER A 90 7.30 29.90 0.42
N TYR A 91 7.08 28.59 0.56
CA TYR A 91 5.91 28.05 1.24
C TYR A 91 6.31 27.00 2.26
N LYS A 92 6.00 27.26 3.53
CA LYS A 92 6.17 26.24 4.58
C LYS A 92 5.09 25.18 4.44
N MET A 93 5.50 23.94 4.13
CA MET A 93 4.60 22.85 3.80
C MET A 93 3.69 22.51 4.98
N ASN A 94 2.40 22.74 4.80
CA ASN A 94 1.33 22.40 5.76
C ASN A 94 0.15 21.68 5.09
N LEU A 95 0.26 21.36 3.79
CA LEU A 95 -0.75 20.56 3.10
C LEU A 95 -0.75 19.12 3.66
N PRO A 96 -1.91 18.44 3.67
CA PRO A 96 -2.00 17.02 3.99
C PRO A 96 -1.07 16.15 3.13
N LEU A 97 -0.72 14.95 3.63
CA LEU A 97 0.07 14.00 2.84
C LEU A 97 -0.74 13.51 1.64
N SER A 98 -0.32 13.92 0.44
CA SER A 98 -0.95 13.52 -0.81
C SER A 98 -0.07 13.87 -2.01
N SER A 99 -0.52 13.50 -3.20
CA SER A 99 0.01 13.98 -4.48
C SER A 99 -0.83 15.12 -5.00
N TYR A 100 -0.21 16.26 -5.21
CA TYR A 100 -0.86 17.48 -5.70
C TYR A 100 -0.44 17.80 -7.13
N ARG A 101 -1.33 18.41 -7.88
CA ARG A 101 -0.97 19.18 -9.07
C ARG A 101 -0.64 20.61 -8.63
N LEU A 102 0.63 21.00 -8.74
CA LEU A 102 1.09 22.37 -8.51
C LEU A 102 0.97 23.15 -9.80
N ILE A 103 0.47 24.37 -9.71
CA ILE A 103 0.18 25.25 -10.86
C ILE A 103 0.82 26.61 -10.61
N PHE A 104 1.66 27.04 -11.52
CA PHE A 104 2.09 28.43 -11.60
C PHE A 104 1.36 29.15 -12.73
N ALA A 105 0.75 30.28 -12.44
CA ALA A 105 0.05 31.13 -13.38
C ALA A 105 0.76 32.49 -13.48
N CYS A 106 1.09 32.91 -14.71
CA CYS A 106 1.59 34.25 -15.04
C CYS A 106 0.55 34.93 -15.94
N ARG A 107 -0.05 36.02 -15.48
CA ARG A 107 -1.17 36.69 -16.11
C ARG A 107 -0.86 38.16 -16.41
N HIS A 108 -1.01 38.57 -17.66
CA HIS A 108 -0.90 39.96 -18.04
C HIS A 108 -2.11 40.78 -17.53
N LYS A 109 -1.87 41.90 -16.83
CA LYS A 109 -2.90 42.66 -16.10
C LYS A 109 -3.97 43.26 -17.02
N GLN A 110 -3.56 43.81 -18.18
CA GLN A 110 -4.49 44.47 -19.11
C GLN A 110 -5.22 43.46 -19.99
N THR A 111 -4.49 42.59 -20.70
CA THR A 111 -5.08 41.67 -21.68
C THR A 111 -5.72 40.45 -21.05
N ARG A 112 -5.44 40.17 -19.78
CA ARG A 112 -5.87 38.97 -19.03
C ARG A 112 -5.36 37.65 -19.59
N VAL A 113 -4.49 37.66 -20.59
CA VAL A 113 -3.83 36.47 -21.11
C VAL A 113 -3.02 35.82 -20.00
N THR A 114 -3.25 34.53 -19.78
CA THR A 114 -2.60 33.76 -18.68
C THR A 114 -1.87 32.55 -19.26
N LYS A 115 -0.61 32.40 -18.90
CA LYS A 115 0.19 31.19 -19.14
C LYS A 115 0.26 30.39 -17.88
N TYR A 116 0.00 29.07 -18.00
CA TYR A 116 0.10 28.11 -16.91
C TYR A 116 1.29 27.19 -17.12
N THR A 117 1.97 26.85 -16.03
CA THR A 117 2.95 25.77 -15.97
C THR A 117 2.55 24.83 -14.84
N TYR A 118 2.68 23.54 -15.09
CA TYR A 118 2.22 22.48 -14.21
C TYR A 118 3.41 21.67 -13.70
N SER A 119 3.31 21.26 -12.45
CA SER A 119 4.27 20.39 -11.79
C SER A 119 3.54 19.41 -10.88
N SER A 120 4.19 18.31 -10.52
CA SER A 120 3.71 17.42 -9.48
C SER A 120 4.36 17.81 -8.14
N LEU A 121 3.56 17.89 -7.08
CA LEU A 121 4.04 18.10 -5.71
C LEU A 121 3.62 16.92 -4.85
N VAL A 122 4.59 16.20 -4.30
CA VAL A 122 4.36 15.10 -3.37
C VAL A 122 4.67 15.59 -1.97
N VAL A 123 3.65 15.66 -1.13
CA VAL A 123 3.79 16.01 0.28
C VAL A 123 3.91 14.74 1.09
N GLN A 124 5.01 14.60 1.80
CA GLN A 124 5.32 13.43 2.62
C GLN A 124 5.79 13.83 4.02
N SER A 125 5.91 12.87 4.91
CA SER A 125 6.60 13.05 6.20
C SER A 125 7.87 12.22 6.22
N GLY A 126 8.72 12.45 7.20
CA GLY A 126 9.89 11.59 7.44
C GLY A 126 9.53 10.13 7.78
N PHE A 127 8.24 9.86 7.96
CA PHE A 127 7.70 8.52 8.27
C PHE A 127 6.96 7.88 7.11
N SER A 128 6.75 8.57 5.99
CA SER A 128 5.91 8.10 4.88
C SER A 128 6.59 7.08 3.97
N ARG A 129 7.92 6.94 4.06
CA ARG A 129 8.71 6.08 3.17
C ARG A 129 9.78 5.32 3.90
N GLY A 130 9.92 4.04 3.56
CA GLY A 130 11.04 3.21 4.00
C GLY A 130 10.62 1.84 4.53
N TRP A 131 11.59 1.13 5.05
CA TRP A 131 11.45 -0.21 5.61
C TRP A 131 11.22 -0.11 7.10
N TYR A 132 10.05 -0.52 7.53
CA TYR A 132 9.70 -0.63 8.94
C TYR A 132 9.97 -2.04 9.45
N VAL A 133 10.59 -2.13 10.62
CA VAL A 133 10.75 -3.38 11.35
C VAL A 133 10.00 -3.27 12.67
N LEU A 134 8.91 -4.02 12.78
CA LEU A 134 8.20 -4.22 14.04
C LEU A 134 9.04 -5.14 14.93
N LYS A 135 9.29 -4.71 16.17
CA LYS A 135 10.19 -5.43 17.08
C LYS A 135 9.75 -5.39 18.53
N GLU A 136 10.22 -6.38 19.26
CA GLU A 136 10.15 -6.42 20.71
C GLU A 136 11.39 -5.82 21.34
N ILE A 137 11.19 -5.01 22.36
CA ILE A 137 12.24 -4.50 23.26
C ILE A 137 11.69 -4.57 24.67
N ASP A 138 12.35 -5.35 25.54
CA ASP A 138 12.03 -5.44 26.98
C ASP A 138 10.53 -5.70 27.25
N GLY A 139 9.93 -6.61 26.50
CA GLY A 139 8.51 -6.98 26.61
C GLY A 139 7.52 -5.95 26.07
N SER A 140 8.01 -4.91 25.39
CA SER A 140 7.25 -3.86 24.74
C SER A 140 7.45 -3.86 23.22
N THR A 141 6.59 -3.17 22.50
CA THR A 141 6.59 -3.10 21.03
C THR A 141 7.05 -1.74 20.55
N ASP A 142 8.01 -1.72 19.60
CA ASP A 142 8.43 -0.50 18.91
C ASP A 142 8.72 -0.77 17.42
N LEU A 143 8.99 0.30 16.68
CA LEU A 143 9.32 0.27 15.25
C LEU A 143 10.72 0.86 15.02
N ASP A 144 11.51 0.24 14.14
CA ASP A 144 12.63 0.91 13.49
C ASP A 144 12.26 1.25 12.06
N LEU A 145 12.71 2.41 11.57
CA LEU A 145 12.55 2.86 10.19
C LEU A 145 13.91 3.03 9.52
N PHE A 146 14.05 2.48 8.33
CA PHE A 146 15.24 2.58 7.49
C PHE A 146 14.88 3.12 6.11
N PHE A 147 15.57 4.17 5.66
CA PHE A 147 15.41 4.71 4.32
C PHE A 147 16.71 5.37 3.84
N GLY A 148 17.24 4.91 2.69
CA GLY A 148 18.57 5.34 2.21
C GLY A 148 19.65 5.03 3.24
N SER A 149 20.44 6.03 3.63
CA SER A 149 21.43 5.92 4.71
C SER A 149 20.87 6.25 6.09
N LYS A 150 19.59 6.65 6.17
CA LYS A 150 18.98 7.11 7.43
C LYS A 150 18.37 5.94 8.21
N LYS A 151 18.54 5.96 9.53
CA LYS A 151 17.91 5.08 10.50
C LYS A 151 17.20 5.92 11.55
N THR A 152 15.94 5.64 11.80
CA THR A 152 15.20 6.13 12.97
C THR A 152 14.85 4.93 13.83
N ALA A 153 15.60 4.74 14.90
CA ALA A 153 15.34 3.67 15.86
C ALA A 153 14.26 4.08 16.86
N LYS A 154 13.46 3.09 17.31
CA LYS A 154 12.42 3.26 18.35
C LYS A 154 11.47 4.40 18.00
N VAL A 155 10.89 4.34 16.81
CA VAL A 155 10.03 5.40 16.24
C VAL A 155 8.89 5.76 17.18
N LEU A 156 8.20 4.76 17.75
CA LEU A 156 7.04 4.98 18.63
C LEU A 156 7.49 5.63 19.94
N ALA A 157 8.48 5.07 20.63
CA ALA A 157 8.99 5.66 21.86
C ALA A 157 9.53 7.06 21.65
N LYS A 158 10.18 7.33 20.51
CA LYS A 158 10.73 8.64 20.18
C LYS A 158 9.65 9.72 20.00
N VAL A 159 8.51 9.36 19.43
CA VAL A 159 7.44 10.32 19.15
C VAL A 159 6.43 10.42 20.30
N THR A 160 6.07 9.29 20.92
CA THR A 160 5.03 9.24 21.98
C THR A 160 5.60 9.25 23.40
N GLY A 161 6.93 9.21 23.55
CA GLY A 161 7.64 9.18 24.83
C GLY A 161 7.85 7.76 25.39
N GLN A 162 7.14 6.74 24.88
CA GLN A 162 7.26 5.35 25.33
C GLN A 162 6.87 4.35 24.22
N PRO A 163 7.41 3.11 24.25
CA PRO A 163 6.98 2.04 23.36
C PRO A 163 5.55 1.60 23.70
N LEU A 164 4.91 0.85 22.78
CA LEU A 164 3.60 0.26 23.05
C LEU A 164 3.71 -0.92 24.00
N SER A 165 2.74 -1.02 24.90
CA SER A 165 2.65 -2.11 25.86
C SER A 165 2.37 -3.46 25.19
N GLY A 166 3.04 -4.52 25.65
CA GLY A 166 2.88 -5.89 25.15
C GLY A 166 3.84 -6.24 24.01
N THR A 167 3.99 -7.55 23.77
CA THR A 167 4.85 -8.07 22.70
C THR A 167 4.22 -7.88 21.33
N PRO A 168 5.01 -7.63 20.28
CA PRO A 168 4.49 -7.38 18.93
C PRO A 168 3.84 -8.63 18.33
N ARG A 169 2.74 -8.41 17.63
CA ARG A 169 2.03 -9.46 16.90
C ARG A 169 1.93 -9.18 15.41
N TYR A 170 1.50 -7.96 15.04
CA TYR A 170 1.24 -7.64 13.64
C TYR A 170 1.41 -6.14 13.37
N LEU A 171 1.89 -5.81 12.18
CA LEU A 171 1.98 -4.47 11.63
C LEU A 171 1.26 -4.43 10.29
N GLY A 172 0.15 -3.72 10.22
CA GLY A 172 -0.63 -3.50 9.02
C GLY A 172 -0.67 -2.03 8.60
N PHE A 173 -1.20 -1.82 7.41
CA PHE A 173 -1.57 -0.50 6.89
C PHE A 173 -3.08 -0.41 6.76
N THR A 174 -3.65 0.76 7.05
CA THR A 174 -5.06 1.04 6.82
C THR A 174 -5.26 2.52 6.49
N LYS A 175 -6.34 2.85 5.81
CA LYS A 175 -6.93 4.18 5.87
C LYS A 175 -7.92 4.21 7.01
N TYR A 176 -7.90 5.28 7.78
CA TYR A 176 -8.70 5.40 8.99
C TYR A 176 -9.41 6.74 9.02
N THR A 177 -10.72 6.70 9.22
CA THR A 177 -11.53 7.87 9.47
C THR A 177 -11.57 8.15 10.97
N TRP A 178 -11.10 9.32 11.35
CA TRP A 178 -11.00 9.75 12.75
C TRP A 178 -11.88 10.94 13.04
N LEU A 179 -12.70 10.82 14.08
CA LEU A 179 -13.48 11.92 14.62
C LEU A 179 -12.71 12.55 15.78
N ASN A 180 -12.35 13.82 15.64
CA ASN A 180 -11.79 14.60 16.75
C ASN A 180 -12.89 14.85 17.78
N GLN A 181 -12.76 14.24 18.96
CA GLN A 181 -13.77 14.36 20.03
C GLN A 181 -13.86 15.78 20.63
N GLU A 182 -12.79 16.56 20.51
CA GLU A 182 -12.74 17.94 21.06
C GLU A 182 -13.36 18.95 20.10
N THR A 183 -13.10 18.82 18.81
CA THR A 183 -13.56 19.79 17.80
C THR A 183 -14.81 19.32 17.04
N GLY A 184 -15.17 18.05 17.10
CA GLY A 184 -16.21 17.43 16.28
C GLY A 184 -15.83 17.32 14.80
N GLU A 185 -14.58 17.63 14.44
CA GLU A 185 -14.11 17.56 13.07
C GLU A 185 -13.84 16.10 12.65
N LEU A 186 -14.40 15.72 11.51
CA LEU A 186 -14.14 14.43 10.90
C LEU A 186 -12.96 14.54 9.94
N SER A 187 -11.90 13.80 10.22
CA SER A 187 -10.75 13.65 9.33
C SER A 187 -10.79 12.25 8.71
N ASP A 188 -11.11 12.19 7.43
CA ASP A 188 -11.18 10.95 6.68
C ASP A 188 -9.85 10.62 5.98
N HIS A 189 -9.73 9.35 5.55
CA HIS A 189 -8.60 8.84 4.76
C HIS A 189 -7.20 9.07 5.36
N ASN A 190 -7.07 9.12 6.69
CA ASN A 190 -5.74 9.12 7.31
C ASN A 190 -5.00 7.83 6.98
N LYS A 191 -3.82 7.94 6.35
CA LYS A 191 -2.90 6.81 6.19
C LYS A 191 -2.32 6.41 7.54
N CYS A 192 -2.59 5.21 7.98
CA CYS A 192 -2.26 4.74 9.33
C CYS A 192 -1.57 3.38 9.31
N PHE A 193 -0.73 3.15 10.32
CA PHE A 193 -0.37 1.81 10.75
C PHE A 193 -1.41 1.27 11.72
N THR A 194 -1.67 -0.03 11.62
CA THR A 194 -2.30 -0.82 12.67
C THR A 194 -1.22 -1.65 13.34
N VAL A 195 -0.92 -1.35 14.59
CA VAL A 195 0.09 -2.06 15.38
C VAL A 195 -0.62 -2.90 16.41
N LEU A 196 -0.53 -4.23 16.26
CA LEU A 196 -1.13 -5.20 17.17
C LEU A 196 -0.09 -5.73 18.12
N THR A 197 -0.40 -5.73 19.39
CA THR A 197 0.43 -6.29 20.45
C THR A 197 -0.34 -7.36 21.24
N SER A 198 0.31 -8.05 22.16
CA SER A 198 -0.36 -9.01 23.05
C SER A 198 -1.33 -8.35 24.05
N LYS A 199 -1.33 -7.02 24.17
CA LYS A 199 -2.11 -6.28 25.15
C LYS A 199 -3.00 -5.19 24.57
N ASP A 200 -2.74 -4.77 23.31
CA ASP A 200 -3.44 -3.64 22.70
C ASP A 200 -3.41 -3.72 21.16
N LEU A 201 -4.25 -2.91 20.55
CA LEU A 201 -4.20 -2.54 19.14
C LEU A 201 -4.14 -1.03 19.06
N SER A 202 -3.24 -0.48 18.27
CA SER A 202 -3.11 0.96 18.08
C SER A 202 -3.21 1.30 16.60
N VAL A 203 -4.07 2.27 16.27
CA VAL A 203 -4.13 2.92 14.96
C VAL A 203 -3.30 4.19 15.03
N ILE A 204 -2.23 4.25 14.25
CA ILE A 204 -1.20 5.30 14.33
C ILE A 204 -1.09 6.00 12.99
N ARG A 205 -1.36 7.29 12.95
CA ARG A 205 -1.25 8.10 11.74
C ARG A 205 0.22 8.23 11.31
N ILE A 206 0.51 7.91 10.04
CA ILE A 206 1.89 7.84 9.53
C ILE A 206 2.52 9.23 9.43
N SER A 207 1.73 10.27 9.19
CA SER A 207 2.26 11.62 8.99
C SER A 207 3.03 12.18 10.18
N ASP A 208 2.61 11.85 11.39
CA ASP A 208 3.13 12.40 12.63
C ASP A 208 3.28 11.37 13.76
N MET A 209 3.04 10.10 13.46
CA MET A 209 3.02 8.99 14.42
C MET A 209 2.06 9.19 15.59
N LYS A 210 1.04 10.04 15.42
CA LYS A 210 0.00 10.23 16.43
C LYS A 210 -0.90 9.01 16.50
N ARG A 211 -1.11 8.49 17.70
CA ARG A 211 -2.13 7.46 17.96
C ARG A 211 -3.52 8.09 17.84
N LEU A 212 -4.32 7.62 16.90
CA LEU A 212 -5.70 8.07 16.66
C LEU A 212 -6.73 7.25 17.44
N ALA A 213 -6.48 5.95 17.58
CA ALA A 213 -7.36 5.03 18.30
C ALA A 213 -6.59 3.90 18.97
N GLY A 214 -7.10 3.42 20.08
CA GLY A 214 -6.69 2.18 20.72
C GLY A 214 -7.73 1.08 20.55
N PHE A 215 -7.47 -0.11 21.06
CA PHE A 215 -8.36 -1.26 20.91
C PHE A 215 -9.81 -0.94 21.26
N LYS A 216 -10.05 -0.30 22.42
CA LYS A 216 -11.41 0.02 22.89
C LYS A 216 -12.14 1.03 22.02
N ASP A 217 -11.41 1.93 21.37
CA ASP A 217 -11.99 3.00 20.56
C ASP A 217 -12.54 2.49 19.22
N LEU A 218 -12.14 1.25 18.84
CA LEU A 218 -12.52 0.63 17.57
C LEU A 218 -13.89 -0.04 17.57
N PHE A 219 -14.63 0.00 18.67
CA PHE A 219 -15.95 -0.63 18.76
C PHE A 219 -17.06 0.39 18.99
N PHE A 220 -18.23 0.12 18.42
CA PHE A 220 -19.43 0.91 18.70
C PHE A 220 -19.98 0.62 20.09
N GLU A 221 -19.83 -0.61 20.55
CA GLU A 221 -20.31 -1.09 21.84
C GLU A 221 -19.12 -1.46 22.76
N THR A 222 -19.40 -2.18 23.84
CA THR A 222 -18.36 -2.65 24.75
C THR A 222 -17.36 -3.53 24.02
N ALA A 223 -16.10 -3.11 24.03
CA ALA A 223 -15.02 -3.88 23.41
C ALA A 223 -14.86 -5.25 24.07
N PRO A 224 -14.62 -6.32 23.30
CA PRO A 224 -14.31 -7.64 23.84
C PRO A 224 -12.95 -7.66 24.56
N ASN A 225 -12.57 -8.82 25.12
CA ASN A 225 -11.22 -9.00 25.63
C ASN A 225 -10.18 -8.79 24.51
N CYS A 226 -9.12 -8.08 24.83
CA CYS A 226 -8.09 -7.72 23.84
C CYS A 226 -7.14 -8.90 23.58
N ASN A 227 -7.27 -9.55 22.45
CA ASN A 227 -6.36 -10.60 21.96
C ASN A 227 -6.21 -10.53 20.44
N PRO A 228 -5.75 -9.38 19.89
CA PRO A 228 -5.68 -9.14 18.45
C PRO A 228 -4.58 -9.99 17.81
N SER A 229 -4.83 -10.51 16.60
CA SER A 229 -3.88 -11.38 15.91
C SER A 229 -3.61 -10.98 14.46
N LEU A 230 -4.56 -10.29 13.80
CA LEU A 230 -4.50 -10.01 12.38
C LEU A 230 -5.27 -8.72 12.07
N TRP A 231 -4.78 -7.97 11.07
CA TRP A 231 -5.49 -6.87 10.42
C TRP A 231 -5.26 -6.94 8.90
N PHE A 232 -6.29 -6.79 8.11
CA PHE A 232 -6.18 -6.57 6.68
C PHE A 232 -7.06 -5.41 6.24
N SER A 233 -6.60 -4.69 5.21
CA SER A 233 -7.35 -3.60 4.59
C SER A 233 -7.63 -3.89 3.13
N GLY A 234 -8.75 -3.44 2.63
CA GLY A 234 -9.15 -3.58 1.24
C GLY A 234 -10.08 -2.46 0.77
N SER A 235 -10.33 -2.43 -0.53
CA SER A 235 -11.20 -1.44 -1.15
C SER A 235 -12.68 -1.57 -0.73
N GLU A 236 -13.08 -2.76 -0.30
CA GLU A 236 -14.47 -3.08 0.03
C GLU A 236 -14.69 -3.32 1.52
N GLU A 237 -13.66 -3.82 2.21
CA GLU A 237 -13.77 -4.26 3.58
C GLU A 237 -12.43 -4.19 4.29
N ASN A 238 -12.43 -3.71 5.52
CA ASN A 238 -11.33 -3.83 6.46
C ASN A 238 -11.67 -4.92 7.48
N GLY A 239 -10.72 -5.79 7.76
CA GLY A 239 -10.92 -6.93 8.66
C GLY A 239 -9.89 -6.98 9.78
N PHE A 240 -10.35 -7.46 10.92
CA PHE A 240 -9.59 -7.59 12.14
C PHE A 240 -9.96 -8.89 12.86
N VAL A 241 -8.97 -9.65 13.28
CA VAL A 241 -9.18 -10.88 14.06
C VAL A 241 -8.78 -10.65 15.51
N ASN A 242 -9.73 -10.91 16.41
CA ASN A 242 -9.53 -10.86 17.84
C ASN A 242 -10.03 -12.16 18.47
N ASP A 243 -9.14 -12.87 19.16
CA ASP A 243 -9.43 -14.16 19.80
C ASP A 243 -10.05 -15.18 18.83
N GLY A 244 -9.56 -15.20 17.58
CA GLY A 244 -10.05 -16.05 16.50
C GLY A 244 -11.34 -15.57 15.84
N ALA A 245 -12.07 -14.62 16.41
CA ALA A 245 -13.28 -14.05 15.82
C ALA A 245 -12.93 -12.93 14.82
N LEU A 246 -13.57 -12.94 13.65
CA LEU A 246 -13.38 -11.95 12.60
C LEU A 246 -14.39 -10.81 12.75
N TYR A 247 -13.87 -9.59 12.84
CA TYR A 247 -14.62 -8.34 12.81
C TYR A 247 -14.35 -7.63 11.49
N THR A 248 -15.36 -6.99 10.92
CA THR A 248 -15.19 -6.22 9.67
C THR A 248 -15.96 -4.91 9.72
N TYR A 249 -15.47 -3.93 8.95
CA TYR A 249 -16.23 -2.73 8.60
C TYR A 249 -15.99 -2.39 7.13
N THR A 250 -16.97 -1.74 6.51
CA THR A 250 -16.89 -1.28 5.12
C THR A 250 -16.63 0.22 5.09
N GLU A 251 -15.73 0.68 4.21
CA GLU A 251 -15.47 2.11 4.03
C GLU A 251 -16.34 2.75 2.94
N ARG A 252 -17.00 1.94 2.13
CA ARG A 252 -17.53 2.34 0.84
C ARG A 252 -18.69 3.33 0.88
N ASN A 253 -19.34 3.58 1.93
CA ASN A 253 -20.53 4.44 1.88
C ASN A 253 -20.59 5.43 3.01
N GLY A 254 -19.57 6.10 3.41
CA GLY A 254 -19.65 7.36 4.16
C GLY A 254 -20.86 7.61 5.08
N GLU A 255 -21.77 6.66 5.21
CA GLU A 255 -23.05 6.81 5.89
C GLU A 255 -22.87 7.03 7.37
N LEU A 256 -21.77 6.55 7.96
CA LEU A 256 -21.41 6.90 9.34
C LEU A 256 -19.98 7.41 9.50
N GLY A 257 -19.14 7.28 8.49
CA GLY A 257 -17.78 7.83 8.45
C GLY A 257 -16.82 7.36 9.55
N LEU A 258 -17.22 6.40 10.36
CA LEU A 258 -16.44 5.93 11.50
C LEU A 258 -15.89 4.54 11.22
N SER A 259 -14.55 4.42 11.21
CA SER A 259 -13.85 3.15 11.07
C SER A 259 -13.96 2.34 12.37
N LYS A 260 -15.16 1.82 12.66
CA LYS A 260 -15.46 1.06 13.87
C LYS A 260 -16.11 -0.28 13.57
N PHE A 261 -15.84 -1.25 14.42
CA PHE A 261 -16.43 -2.58 14.40
C PHE A 261 -17.71 -2.65 15.25
N ALA A 262 -18.69 -3.43 14.78
CA ALA A 262 -19.87 -3.77 15.58
C ALA A 262 -19.67 -5.17 16.22
N TYR A 263 -20.31 -6.18 15.66
CA TYR A 263 -20.21 -7.56 16.12
C TYR A 263 -19.21 -8.36 15.26
N PRO A 264 -18.67 -9.47 15.78
CA PRO A 264 -17.90 -10.39 14.94
C PRO A 264 -18.81 -11.02 13.89
N LYS A 265 -18.25 -11.42 12.75
CA LYS A 265 -18.97 -12.23 11.77
C LYS A 265 -19.45 -13.54 12.41
N ASP A 266 -20.67 -13.94 12.09
CA ASP A 266 -21.29 -15.15 12.62
C ASP A 266 -20.56 -16.43 12.18
N GLY A 267 -20.77 -17.52 12.95
CA GLY A 267 -20.27 -18.86 12.62
C GLY A 267 -19.37 -19.49 13.68
N GLY A 268 -18.97 -18.77 14.72
CA GLY A 268 -18.10 -19.30 15.80
C GLY A 268 -16.78 -19.86 15.28
N ASN A 269 -16.22 -19.20 14.27
CA ASN A 269 -14.97 -19.55 13.60
C ASN A 269 -13.75 -19.29 14.49
N ALA A 270 -12.63 -19.95 14.17
CA ALA A 270 -11.32 -19.69 14.76
C ALA A 270 -10.33 -19.33 13.64
N ILE A 271 -10.32 -18.05 13.26
CA ILE A 271 -9.51 -17.57 12.14
C ILE A 271 -8.04 -17.49 12.53
N SER A 272 -7.18 -18.09 11.71
CA SER A 272 -5.73 -18.03 11.83
C SER A 272 -5.19 -16.62 11.64
N SER A 273 -4.03 -16.33 12.24
CA SER A 273 -3.24 -15.13 11.96
C SER A 273 -2.48 -15.18 10.62
N VAL A 274 -2.42 -16.36 9.99
CA VAL A 274 -1.81 -16.54 8.66
C VAL A 274 -2.84 -16.30 7.59
N PHE A 275 -2.57 -15.37 6.69
CA PHE A 275 -3.44 -15.02 5.58
C PHE A 275 -2.64 -14.47 4.40
N THR A 276 -3.28 -14.32 3.26
CA THR A 276 -2.78 -13.52 2.15
C THR A 276 -3.92 -12.77 1.48
N LYS A 277 -3.60 -11.67 0.86
CA LYS A 277 -4.55 -10.85 0.13
C LYS A 277 -3.83 -10.13 -1.02
N ASN A 278 -4.33 -10.26 -2.22
CA ASN A 278 -3.99 -9.35 -3.31
C ASN A 278 -4.91 -8.11 -3.25
N ALA A 279 -4.49 -7.03 -3.88
CA ALA A 279 -5.12 -5.72 -3.79
C ALA A 279 -6.64 -5.73 -4.02
N THR A 280 -7.12 -6.48 -5.01
CA THR A 280 -8.53 -6.48 -5.45
C THR A 280 -9.33 -7.69 -5.01
N MET A 281 -8.71 -8.65 -4.33
CA MET A 281 -9.35 -9.89 -3.94
C MET A 281 -9.85 -9.86 -2.51
N SER A 282 -10.83 -10.71 -2.22
CA SER A 282 -11.15 -11.09 -0.85
C SER A 282 -9.95 -11.81 -0.20
N PRO A 283 -9.71 -11.66 1.11
CA PRO A 283 -8.58 -12.31 1.77
C PRO A 283 -8.72 -13.83 1.74
N LEU A 284 -7.63 -14.55 1.51
CA LEU A 284 -7.55 -15.97 1.78
C LEU A 284 -7.24 -16.16 3.26
N LEU A 285 -8.18 -16.71 4.00
CA LEU A 285 -8.14 -17.00 5.42
C LEU A 285 -8.18 -18.50 5.66
N PHE A 286 -7.93 -18.92 6.90
CA PHE A 286 -8.05 -20.32 7.30
C PHE A 286 -8.75 -20.43 8.65
N ASP A 287 -9.78 -21.26 8.72
CA ASP A 287 -10.48 -21.58 9.95
C ASP A 287 -9.81 -22.78 10.63
N LEU A 288 -9.15 -22.53 11.75
CA LEU A 288 -8.43 -23.55 12.52
C LEU A 288 -9.36 -24.61 13.13
N LYS A 289 -10.61 -24.24 13.42
CA LYS A 289 -11.59 -25.15 14.02
C LYS A 289 -12.14 -26.13 12.98
N LEU A 290 -12.38 -25.66 11.78
CA LEU A 290 -12.92 -26.47 10.69
C LEU A 290 -11.83 -27.13 9.85
N GLY A 291 -10.58 -26.63 9.91
CA GLY A 291 -9.49 -27.06 9.03
C GLY A 291 -9.79 -26.71 7.57
N ARG A 292 -10.30 -25.51 7.28
CA ARG A 292 -10.77 -25.12 5.96
C ARG A 292 -10.33 -23.71 5.57
N PHE A 293 -10.04 -23.52 4.30
CA PHE A 293 -9.91 -22.19 3.73
C PHE A 293 -11.26 -21.47 3.72
N CYS A 294 -11.21 -20.21 4.07
CA CYS A 294 -12.37 -19.35 4.12
C CYS A 294 -11.98 -17.94 3.67
N THR A 295 -12.97 -17.08 3.55
CA THR A 295 -12.79 -15.69 3.17
C THR A 295 -13.81 -14.81 3.88
N SER A 296 -13.64 -13.51 3.71
CA SER A 296 -14.58 -12.49 4.14
C SER A 296 -15.02 -11.66 2.94
N PHE A 297 -16.27 -11.23 2.99
CA PHE A 297 -16.85 -10.31 2.03
C PHE A 297 -17.81 -9.37 2.79
N LYS A 298 -18.04 -8.15 2.29
CA LYS A 298 -18.90 -7.14 2.96
C LYS A 298 -20.28 -7.68 3.39
N THR A 299 -20.82 -8.57 2.60
CA THR A 299 -22.05 -9.33 2.87
C THR A 299 -21.81 -10.77 2.46
N PRO A 300 -22.32 -11.78 3.15
CA PRO A 300 -23.13 -11.76 4.37
C PRO A 300 -22.32 -11.51 5.66
N ASP A 301 -23.03 -11.43 6.79
CA ASP A 301 -22.43 -11.22 8.11
C ASP A 301 -21.76 -12.45 8.71
N ASN A 302 -21.51 -13.49 7.92
CA ASN A 302 -20.79 -14.69 8.32
C ASN A 302 -19.47 -14.84 7.56
N VAL A 303 -18.53 -15.57 8.16
CA VAL A 303 -17.34 -16.05 7.46
C VAL A 303 -17.76 -17.04 6.38
N ILE A 304 -17.20 -16.86 5.17
CA ILE A 304 -17.56 -17.68 4.01
C ILE A 304 -16.54 -18.81 3.88
N ILE A 305 -16.97 -20.04 4.14
CA ILE A 305 -16.17 -21.23 3.85
C ILE A 305 -16.15 -21.42 2.31
N LEU A 306 -14.96 -21.52 1.73
CA LEU A 306 -14.82 -21.68 0.29
C LEU A 306 -15.40 -23.03 -0.14
N LYS A 307 -16.30 -23.00 -1.11
CA LYS A 307 -17.04 -24.18 -1.57
C LYS A 307 -16.18 -25.07 -2.45
N ASP A 308 -16.38 -26.37 -2.34
CA ASP A 308 -15.81 -27.31 -3.30
C ASP A 308 -16.55 -27.20 -4.63
N GLU A 309 -15.80 -27.12 -5.72
CA GLU A 309 -16.39 -27.22 -7.06
C GLU A 309 -16.87 -28.66 -7.30
N ALA A 310 -17.97 -28.81 -8.03
CA ALA A 310 -18.62 -30.10 -8.25
C ALA A 310 -17.67 -31.17 -8.83
N ASN A 311 -16.75 -30.76 -9.71
CA ASN A 311 -15.80 -31.64 -10.40
C ASN A 311 -14.36 -31.50 -9.89
N SER A 312 -14.12 -30.77 -8.79
CA SER A 312 -12.77 -30.63 -8.24
C SER A 312 -12.24 -31.93 -7.68
N LEU A 313 -11.01 -32.26 -8.06
CA LEU A 313 -10.24 -33.38 -7.51
C LEU A 313 -9.82 -33.12 -6.06
N TYR A 314 -9.73 -31.87 -5.66
CA TYR A 314 -9.25 -31.45 -4.35
C TYR A 314 -10.37 -30.82 -3.53
N LYS A 315 -10.46 -31.25 -2.29
CA LYS A 315 -11.47 -30.75 -1.35
C LYS A 315 -10.85 -29.77 -0.38
N ASN A 316 -11.63 -28.79 0.03
CA ASN A 316 -11.29 -27.84 1.08
C ASN A 316 -11.46 -28.50 2.47
N ASP A 317 -10.64 -29.52 2.74
CA ASP A 317 -10.66 -30.27 4.00
C ASP A 317 -9.22 -30.58 4.42
N PHE A 318 -8.74 -29.82 5.42
CA PHE A 318 -7.40 -29.90 5.98
C PHE A 318 -7.45 -30.08 7.50
N ALA A 319 -8.42 -30.86 7.98
CA ALA A 319 -8.46 -31.24 9.39
C ALA A 319 -7.13 -31.87 9.81
N GLY A 320 -6.55 -31.44 10.95
CA GLY A 320 -5.23 -31.87 11.41
C GLY A 320 -4.04 -31.17 10.80
N TYR A 321 -4.28 -30.11 10.03
CA TYR A 321 -3.24 -29.19 9.54
C TYR A 321 -3.39 -27.81 10.16
N GLU A 322 -2.28 -27.09 10.25
CA GLU A 322 -2.24 -25.68 10.60
C GLU A 322 -1.54 -24.87 9.50
N PRO A 323 -1.97 -23.63 9.21
CA PRO A 323 -1.32 -22.80 8.24
C PRO A 323 0.00 -22.24 8.80
N VAL A 324 1.05 -22.31 7.97
CA VAL A 324 2.39 -21.79 8.28
C VAL A 324 2.67 -20.52 7.51
N TYR A 325 2.29 -20.50 6.22
CA TYR A 325 2.53 -19.38 5.34
C TYR A 325 1.53 -19.37 4.19
N PHE A 326 1.06 -18.17 3.84
CA PHE A 326 0.31 -17.96 2.61
C PHE A 326 1.02 -16.88 1.78
N GLY A 327 1.21 -17.16 0.50
CA GLY A 327 1.79 -16.25 -0.46
C GLY A 327 0.99 -16.18 -1.75
N PHE A 328 1.31 -15.22 -2.60
CA PHE A 328 0.69 -15.11 -3.92
C PHE A 328 1.69 -14.62 -4.95
N LEU A 329 1.46 -15.03 -6.21
CA LEU A 329 2.10 -14.53 -7.41
C LEU A 329 1.15 -13.54 -8.08
N ASP A 330 1.64 -12.34 -8.34
CA ASP A 330 0.85 -11.27 -8.93
C ASP A 330 0.84 -11.42 -10.47
N GLU A 331 -0.31 -11.77 -11.02
CA GLU A 331 -0.50 -11.88 -12.48
C GLU A 331 -1.32 -10.69 -13.04
N GLY A 332 -1.50 -9.64 -12.22
CA GLY A 332 -2.27 -8.45 -12.56
C GLY A 332 -3.50 -8.25 -11.69
N MET A 333 -3.97 -7.01 -11.64
CA MET A 333 -4.99 -6.56 -10.69
C MET A 333 -6.30 -7.35 -10.76
N TRP A 334 -6.71 -7.76 -11.97
CA TRP A 334 -8.01 -8.41 -12.21
C TRP A 334 -7.89 -9.90 -12.52
N GLU A 335 -6.67 -10.41 -12.66
CA GLU A 335 -6.41 -11.82 -13.00
C GLU A 335 -6.45 -12.75 -11.79
N GLY A 336 -6.45 -12.19 -10.57
CA GLY A 336 -6.49 -12.96 -9.33
C GLY A 336 -5.14 -13.57 -8.92
N GLY A 337 -4.29 -13.88 -9.88
CA GLY A 337 -2.99 -14.49 -9.65
C GLY A 337 -3.06 -15.92 -9.11
N LYS A 338 -1.91 -16.48 -8.76
CA LYS A 338 -1.79 -17.79 -8.11
C LYS A 338 -1.49 -17.61 -6.63
N MET A 339 -2.18 -18.36 -5.79
CA MET A 339 -1.92 -18.38 -4.35
C MET A 339 -1.29 -19.70 -3.94
N TYR A 340 -0.49 -19.65 -2.90
CA TYR A 340 0.20 -20.81 -2.34
C TYR A 340 0.04 -20.83 -0.83
N ALA A 341 -0.48 -21.91 -0.29
CA ALA A 341 -0.58 -22.12 1.15
C ALA A 341 0.34 -23.25 1.59
N VAL A 342 1.25 -22.96 2.51
CA VAL A 342 2.05 -23.97 3.20
C VAL A 342 1.33 -24.34 4.47
N LEU A 343 0.93 -25.60 4.57
CA LEU A 343 0.27 -26.18 5.74
C LEU A 343 1.18 -27.23 6.38
N ARG A 344 1.23 -27.21 7.70
CA ARG A 344 1.96 -28.20 8.53
C ARG A 344 0.99 -29.19 9.13
N LYS A 345 1.27 -30.45 8.96
CA LYS A 345 0.50 -31.53 9.57
C LYS A 345 0.83 -31.65 11.07
N LEU A 346 -0.17 -31.61 11.92
CA LEU A 346 0.03 -31.54 13.36
C LEU A 346 0.62 -32.84 13.96
N VAL A 347 0.38 -34.00 13.32
CA VAL A 347 0.77 -35.29 13.86
C VAL A 347 2.25 -35.63 13.67
N ASP A 348 2.87 -35.16 12.57
CA ASP A 348 4.24 -35.52 12.19
C ASP A 348 5.11 -34.32 11.76
N GLY A 349 4.53 -33.12 11.73
CA GLY A 349 5.23 -31.90 11.35
C GLY A 349 5.54 -31.77 9.85
N SER A 350 5.14 -32.72 9.01
CA SER A 350 5.35 -32.66 7.57
C SER A 350 4.54 -31.51 6.93
N HIS A 351 5.07 -30.96 5.84
CA HIS A 351 4.43 -29.87 5.13
C HIS A 351 3.80 -30.31 3.82
N ILE A 352 2.75 -29.63 3.45
CA ILE A 352 2.16 -29.68 2.11
C ILE A 352 2.09 -28.26 1.55
N ILE A 353 2.12 -28.15 0.22
CA ILE A 353 1.83 -26.90 -0.49
C ILE A 353 0.50 -27.07 -1.23
N VAL A 354 -0.44 -26.20 -0.94
CA VAL A 354 -1.73 -26.11 -1.62
C VAL A 354 -1.63 -24.98 -2.64
N TYR A 355 -1.89 -25.29 -3.90
CA TYR A 355 -1.92 -24.35 -5.03
C TYR A 355 -3.36 -23.93 -5.26
N ILE A 356 -3.60 -22.63 -5.29
CA ILE A 356 -4.95 -22.07 -5.37
C ILE A 356 -4.98 -21.06 -6.51
N ASP A 357 -5.97 -21.17 -7.40
CA ASP A 357 -6.28 -20.16 -8.40
C ASP A 357 -6.95 -18.97 -7.71
N GLY A 358 -6.27 -17.83 -7.68
CA GLY A 358 -6.76 -16.62 -7.05
C GLY A 358 -8.01 -16.04 -7.71
N LYS A 359 -8.33 -16.42 -8.98
CA LYS A 359 -9.57 -16.03 -9.65
C LYS A 359 -10.81 -16.44 -8.86
N SER A 360 -10.72 -17.54 -8.11
CA SER A 360 -11.80 -18.01 -7.23
C SER A 360 -12.20 -17.00 -6.14
N LEU A 361 -11.36 -16.01 -5.84
CA LEU A 361 -11.58 -14.99 -4.81
C LEU A 361 -11.85 -13.56 -5.38
N VAL A 362 -11.93 -13.41 -6.70
CA VAL A 362 -12.11 -12.10 -7.38
C VAL A 362 -13.58 -11.72 -7.57
N TYR A 363 -14.51 -12.59 -7.24
CA TYR A 363 -15.93 -12.37 -7.50
C TYR A 363 -16.58 -11.40 -6.52
N TYR A 364 -17.51 -10.60 -7.03
CA TYR A 364 -18.32 -9.64 -6.24
C TYR A 364 -19.50 -10.28 -5.51
N GLU A 365 -19.81 -11.54 -5.82
CA GLU A 365 -20.92 -12.29 -5.26
C GLU A 365 -20.43 -13.49 -4.44
N PRO A 366 -20.78 -13.59 -3.15
CA PRO A 366 -20.34 -14.71 -2.30
C PRO A 366 -20.71 -16.09 -2.81
N SER A 367 -21.78 -16.20 -3.63
CA SER A 367 -22.25 -17.46 -4.20
C SER A 367 -21.27 -18.10 -5.19
N PHE A 368 -20.36 -17.32 -5.77
CA PHE A 368 -19.37 -17.77 -6.76
C PHE A 368 -18.02 -18.11 -6.14
N LEU A 369 -17.83 -17.86 -4.84
CA LEU A 369 -16.55 -18.11 -4.18
C LEU A 369 -16.33 -19.61 -3.98
N THR A 370 -15.32 -20.15 -4.64
CA THR A 370 -14.92 -21.56 -4.56
C THR A 370 -13.53 -21.71 -3.92
N ASN A 371 -13.13 -22.95 -3.63
CA ASN A 371 -11.83 -23.21 -3.02
C ASN A 371 -10.66 -22.95 -3.99
N GLY A 372 -10.88 -23.01 -5.30
CA GLY A 372 -9.88 -22.76 -6.34
C GLY A 372 -8.65 -23.68 -6.27
N ILE A 373 -8.68 -24.79 -5.52
CA ILE A 373 -7.52 -25.66 -5.33
C ILE A 373 -7.23 -26.41 -6.63
N THR A 374 -6.05 -26.14 -7.20
CA THR A 374 -5.60 -26.74 -8.46
C THR A 374 -4.62 -27.90 -8.25
N LYS A 375 -3.89 -27.92 -7.12
CA LYS A 375 -2.91 -28.95 -6.80
C LYS A 375 -2.64 -28.99 -5.29
N ILE A 376 -2.36 -30.18 -4.76
CA ILE A 376 -1.79 -30.37 -3.43
C ILE A 376 -0.50 -31.16 -3.59
N ALA A 377 0.63 -30.54 -3.24
CA ALA A 377 1.94 -31.17 -3.27
C ALA A 377 2.37 -31.57 -1.85
N ARG A 378 2.64 -32.85 -1.64
CA ARG A 378 3.29 -33.35 -0.42
C ARG A 378 4.79 -33.18 -0.58
N LEU A 379 5.45 -32.57 0.40
CA LEU A 379 6.89 -32.42 0.39
C LEU A 379 7.59 -33.72 0.80
N ASP A 380 8.65 -34.08 0.07
CA ASP A 380 9.52 -35.18 0.48
C ASP A 380 10.16 -34.85 1.84
N ALA A 381 10.25 -35.83 2.73
CA ALA A 381 10.80 -35.68 4.07
C ALA A 381 12.26 -35.19 4.09
N ALA A 382 13.01 -35.42 3.00
CA ALA A 382 14.40 -35.02 2.85
C ALA A 382 14.56 -33.51 2.58
N LEU A 383 13.50 -32.82 2.11
CA LEU A 383 13.57 -31.41 1.74
C LEU A 383 13.76 -30.51 2.97
N MET A 384 14.64 -29.53 2.84
CA MET A 384 14.93 -28.55 3.89
C MET A 384 13.71 -27.68 4.21
N MET A 385 12.78 -27.53 3.26
CA MET A 385 11.55 -26.80 3.46
C MET A 385 10.71 -27.33 4.64
N ASN A 386 10.79 -28.61 4.97
CA ASN A 386 10.15 -29.16 6.18
C ASN A 386 10.75 -28.65 7.50
N LYS A 387 11.93 -28.01 7.44
CA LYS A 387 12.63 -27.41 8.60
C LYS A 387 12.57 -25.90 8.60
N ALA A 388 11.85 -25.31 7.63
CA ALA A 388 11.77 -23.89 7.47
C ALA A 388 11.06 -23.22 8.65
N ASN A 389 11.60 -22.09 9.09
CA ASN A 389 11.02 -21.27 10.15
C ASN A 389 10.37 -19.97 9.63
N CYS A 390 10.65 -19.58 8.40
CA CYS A 390 10.06 -18.41 7.76
C CYS A 390 10.04 -18.58 6.24
N PHE A 391 9.12 -17.90 5.58
CA PHE A 391 8.86 -17.99 4.15
C PHE A 391 8.66 -16.62 3.51
N ALA A 392 8.93 -16.52 2.20
CA ALA A 392 8.57 -15.39 1.38
C ALA A 392 8.30 -15.85 -0.06
N GLN A 393 7.09 -15.66 -0.56
CA GLN A 393 6.76 -15.89 -1.96
C GLN A 393 7.39 -14.80 -2.84
N ASN A 394 8.10 -15.20 -3.90
CA ASN A 394 8.46 -14.28 -4.98
C ASN A 394 7.19 -13.85 -5.71
N ARG A 395 6.93 -12.55 -5.78
CA ARG A 395 5.68 -12.04 -6.32
C ARG A 395 5.62 -11.98 -7.84
N LYS A 396 6.77 -12.20 -8.52
CA LYS A 396 6.88 -12.19 -9.99
C LYS A 396 7.10 -13.58 -10.59
N PHE A 397 7.60 -14.51 -9.79
CA PHE A 397 7.97 -15.85 -10.24
C PHE A 397 7.46 -16.94 -9.31
N GLU A 398 7.24 -18.13 -9.83
CA GLU A 398 6.82 -19.32 -9.07
C GLU A 398 7.96 -19.87 -8.18
N MET A 399 8.52 -19.02 -7.34
CA MET A 399 9.62 -19.32 -6.43
C MET A 399 9.23 -18.93 -5.00
N MET A 400 9.35 -19.85 -4.07
CA MET A 400 9.13 -19.59 -2.64
C MET A 400 10.45 -19.66 -1.90
N TYR A 401 10.88 -18.53 -1.33
CA TYR A 401 12.06 -18.48 -0.47
C TYR A 401 11.73 -18.93 0.94
N PHE A 402 12.69 -19.56 1.61
CA PHE A 402 12.53 -19.94 3.02
C PHE A 402 13.88 -19.99 3.73
N GLY A 403 13.84 -19.79 5.07
CA GLY A 403 15.01 -19.78 5.93
C GLY A 403 15.10 -21.07 6.75
N VAL A 404 16.30 -21.61 6.86
CA VAL A 404 16.64 -22.69 7.81
C VAL A 404 17.94 -22.33 8.50
N ASN A 405 17.88 -21.95 9.77
CA ASN A 405 19.01 -21.40 10.53
C ASN A 405 19.62 -20.18 9.83
N ASP A 406 20.88 -20.27 9.40
CA ASP A 406 21.65 -19.25 8.69
C ASP A 406 21.69 -19.47 7.17
N LYS A 407 20.87 -20.36 6.64
CA LYS A 407 20.83 -20.67 5.22
C LYS A 407 19.52 -20.23 4.59
N LEU A 408 19.65 -19.57 3.44
CA LEU A 408 18.53 -19.20 2.57
C LEU A 408 18.34 -20.26 1.49
N TYR A 409 17.10 -20.69 1.32
CA TYR A 409 16.70 -21.64 0.29
C TYR A 409 15.60 -21.05 -0.59
N CYS A 410 15.37 -21.64 -1.74
CA CYS A 410 14.17 -21.43 -2.53
C CYS A 410 13.62 -22.77 -3.05
N TYR A 411 12.31 -22.84 -3.17
CA TYR A 411 11.58 -23.93 -3.78
C TYR A 411 10.92 -23.43 -5.06
N ASP A 412 11.26 -24.08 -6.19
CA ASP A 412 10.64 -23.86 -7.48
C ASP A 412 9.27 -24.55 -7.48
N LEU A 413 8.20 -23.78 -7.41
CA LEU A 413 6.83 -24.28 -7.32
C LEU A 413 6.34 -24.94 -8.60
N ALA A 414 6.89 -24.54 -9.76
CA ALA A 414 6.54 -25.11 -11.06
C ALA A 414 7.21 -26.49 -11.26
N ASN A 415 8.51 -26.60 -10.92
CA ASN A 415 9.31 -27.79 -11.17
C ASN A 415 9.48 -28.72 -9.94
N ALA A 416 9.00 -28.30 -8.76
CA ALA A 416 9.16 -29.00 -7.49
C ALA A 416 10.62 -29.30 -7.11
N LEU A 417 11.50 -28.31 -7.30
CA LEU A 417 12.93 -28.40 -7.02
C LEU A 417 13.35 -27.44 -5.92
N GLU A 418 14.21 -27.88 -5.04
CA GLU A 418 14.75 -27.09 -3.92
C GLU A 418 16.21 -26.72 -4.19
N TYR A 419 16.57 -25.45 -3.89
CA TYR A 419 17.91 -24.92 -4.08
C TYR A 419 18.36 -24.14 -2.85
N GLU A 420 19.64 -24.30 -2.44
CA GLU A 420 20.27 -23.34 -1.53
C GLU A 420 20.56 -22.04 -2.30
N VAL A 421 20.04 -20.91 -1.82
CA VAL A 421 20.22 -19.59 -2.43
C VAL A 421 21.55 -19.02 -1.96
N LYS A 422 22.44 -18.78 -2.92
CA LYS A 422 23.75 -18.15 -2.71
C LYS A 422 23.83 -16.84 -3.46
N ARG A 423 24.82 -16.04 -3.12
CA ARG A 423 25.20 -14.86 -3.91
C ARG A 423 25.72 -15.30 -5.29
N GLU A 424 25.76 -14.38 -6.23
CA GLU A 424 26.31 -14.64 -7.58
C GLU A 424 27.77 -15.10 -7.54
N ASP A 425 28.57 -14.65 -6.54
CA ASP A 425 29.96 -15.05 -6.29
C ASP A 425 30.08 -16.43 -5.60
N GLY A 426 28.98 -17.10 -5.32
CA GLY A 426 28.95 -18.41 -4.68
C GLY A 426 29.00 -18.39 -3.16
N GLN A 427 29.16 -17.21 -2.54
CA GLN A 427 29.14 -17.08 -1.08
C GLN A 427 27.72 -17.25 -0.50
N PRO A 428 27.60 -17.61 0.78
CA PRO A 428 26.29 -17.64 1.46
C PRO A 428 25.55 -16.31 1.35
N ALA A 429 24.23 -16.36 1.22
CA ALA A 429 23.40 -15.15 1.15
C ALA A 429 23.57 -14.28 2.40
N VAL A 430 23.55 -14.89 3.57
CA VAL A 430 23.81 -14.22 4.85
C VAL A 430 25.06 -14.81 5.51
N PRO A 431 25.74 -14.11 6.40
CA PRO A 431 26.90 -14.62 7.11
C PRO A 431 26.58 -15.84 7.97
N VAL A 432 27.53 -16.77 8.06
CA VAL A 432 27.39 -17.97 8.91
C VAL A 432 27.20 -17.56 10.37
N GLY A 433 26.23 -18.20 11.02
CA GLY A 433 25.86 -17.94 12.44
C GLY A 433 24.89 -16.78 12.64
N GLU A 434 24.39 -16.14 11.58
CA GLU A 434 23.30 -15.18 11.64
C GLU A 434 21.97 -15.91 11.30
N HIS A 435 21.15 -16.20 12.29
CA HIS A 435 19.90 -16.95 12.08
C HIS A 435 18.86 -16.12 11.34
N ILE A 436 18.37 -16.65 10.23
CA ILE A 436 17.25 -16.05 9.48
C ILE A 436 15.97 -16.27 10.28
N THR A 437 15.31 -15.17 10.65
CA THR A 437 14.10 -15.22 11.49
C THR A 437 12.85 -14.79 10.75
N MET A 438 13.02 -14.03 9.65
CA MET A 438 11.90 -13.46 8.92
C MET A 438 12.31 -13.10 7.51
N MET A 439 11.35 -13.22 6.59
CA MET A 439 11.54 -12.82 5.20
C MET A 439 10.24 -12.24 4.63
N LYS A 440 10.39 -11.36 3.65
CA LYS A 440 9.29 -10.86 2.81
C LYS A 440 9.83 -10.46 1.43
N HIS A 441 9.19 -10.88 0.36
CA HIS A 441 9.48 -10.35 -0.96
C HIS A 441 8.53 -9.18 -1.24
N VAL A 442 9.10 -8.00 -1.39
CA VAL A 442 8.35 -6.77 -1.65
C VAL A 442 8.54 -6.37 -3.10
N VAL A 443 7.42 -6.30 -3.80
CA VAL A 443 7.33 -5.71 -5.15
C VAL A 443 6.37 -4.54 -5.06
N PHE A 444 6.83 -3.37 -5.41
CA PHE A 444 6.04 -2.17 -5.51
C PHE A 444 6.50 -1.39 -6.74
N ASP A 445 5.59 -1.18 -7.67
CA ASP A 445 5.85 -0.43 -8.89
C ASP A 445 4.74 0.62 -9.02
N TYR A 446 5.13 1.86 -8.94
CA TYR A 446 4.23 3.00 -9.07
C TYR A 446 4.77 3.97 -10.12
N GLN A 447 3.89 4.39 -11.00
CA GLN A 447 4.12 5.49 -11.92
C GLN A 447 2.84 6.31 -12.01
N ASP A 448 2.96 7.62 -11.79
CA ASP A 448 1.83 8.54 -11.94
C ASP A 448 1.43 8.60 -13.42
N TYR A 449 0.14 8.41 -13.71
CA TYR A 449 -0.36 8.40 -15.09
C TYR A 449 -0.35 9.80 -15.74
N GLN A 450 -0.33 10.88 -14.94
CA GLN A 450 -0.26 12.26 -15.44
C GLN A 450 1.17 12.79 -15.52
N ASP A 451 2.10 12.23 -14.74
CA ASP A 451 3.50 12.63 -14.71
C ASP A 451 4.43 11.41 -14.57
N PRO A 452 4.95 10.88 -15.68
CA PRO A 452 5.82 9.70 -15.68
C PRO A 452 7.12 9.86 -14.88
N ASN A 453 7.50 11.09 -14.49
CA ASN A 453 8.68 11.33 -13.66
C ASN A 453 8.41 11.01 -12.17
N VAL A 454 7.14 11.01 -11.76
CA VAL A 454 6.71 10.57 -10.43
C VAL A 454 6.59 9.04 -10.45
N LYS A 455 7.64 8.37 -10.02
CA LYS A 455 7.69 6.90 -10.00
C LYS A 455 8.47 6.38 -8.81
N GLU A 456 8.15 5.18 -8.42
CA GLU A 456 8.87 4.41 -7.42
C GLU A 456 8.83 2.93 -7.78
N ASN A 457 10.00 2.31 -7.84
CA ASN A 457 10.12 0.88 -8.10
C ASN A 457 10.92 0.22 -6.98
N VAL A 458 10.31 -0.78 -6.35
CA VAL A 458 10.94 -1.62 -5.32
C VAL A 458 10.70 -3.07 -5.69
N ASP A 459 11.78 -3.82 -5.81
CA ASP A 459 11.77 -5.26 -6.01
C ASP A 459 12.90 -5.84 -5.15
N ARG A 460 12.56 -6.30 -3.95
CA ARG A 460 13.55 -6.73 -2.95
C ARG A 460 13.05 -7.94 -2.16
N LEU A 461 13.92 -8.93 -2.03
CA LEU A 461 13.80 -9.93 -1.00
C LEU A 461 14.41 -9.39 0.29
N ALA A 462 13.55 -9.01 1.23
CA ALA A 462 13.94 -8.58 2.55
C ALA A 462 14.13 -9.81 3.44
N VAL A 463 15.33 -9.96 4.00
CA VAL A 463 15.69 -11.05 4.91
C VAL A 463 16.17 -10.46 6.23
N VAL A 464 15.57 -10.85 7.33
CA VAL A 464 16.03 -10.45 8.66
C VAL A 464 16.73 -11.60 9.34
N THR A 465 17.94 -11.30 9.83
CA THR A 465 18.71 -12.21 10.67
C THR A 465 18.76 -11.67 12.10
N ASN A 466 18.87 -12.58 13.05
CA ASN A 466 19.05 -12.22 14.46
C ASN A 466 20.31 -12.88 15.02
N ARG A 467 21.05 -12.13 15.85
CA ARG A 467 22.18 -12.64 16.63
C ARG A 467 22.17 -11.98 18.02
N GLY A 468 21.68 -12.70 19.00
CA GLY A 468 21.47 -12.14 20.35
C GLY A 468 20.42 -11.02 20.34
N ASN A 469 20.76 -9.84 20.87
CA ASN A 469 19.84 -8.69 20.90
C ASN A 469 20.01 -7.72 19.72
N THR A 470 20.69 -8.16 18.64
CA THR A 470 20.87 -7.37 17.43
C THR A 470 20.30 -8.10 16.23
N TYR A 471 19.73 -7.36 15.30
CA TYR A 471 19.24 -7.89 14.03
C TYR A 471 19.85 -7.12 12.86
N LYS A 472 19.89 -7.78 11.70
CA LYS A 472 20.19 -7.14 10.42
C LYS A 472 19.05 -7.38 9.45
N LEU A 473 18.72 -6.35 8.69
CA LEU A 473 17.81 -6.40 7.55
C LEU A 473 18.65 -6.33 6.26
N TYR A 474 18.65 -7.42 5.52
CA TYR A 474 19.24 -7.53 4.19
C TYR A 474 18.18 -7.31 3.13
N LEU A 475 18.44 -6.41 2.18
CA LEU A 475 17.57 -6.16 1.02
C LEU A 475 18.28 -6.66 -0.23
N PHE A 476 17.93 -7.86 -0.67
CA PHE A 476 18.52 -8.49 -1.85
C PHE A 476 17.76 -8.16 -3.12
N GLU A 477 18.50 -8.01 -4.22
CA GLU A 477 17.96 -8.22 -5.56
C GLU A 477 18.07 -9.71 -5.90
N THR A 478 16.97 -10.29 -6.40
CA THR A 478 16.91 -11.71 -6.76
C THR A 478 17.19 -11.90 -8.24
N VAL A 479 17.95 -12.94 -8.57
CA VAL A 479 18.26 -13.34 -9.94
C VAL A 479 18.09 -14.86 -10.03
N ALA A 480 16.97 -15.33 -10.55
CA ALA A 480 16.58 -16.74 -10.53
C ALA A 480 16.70 -17.33 -9.10
N ASN A 481 17.48 -18.39 -8.91
CA ASN A 481 17.73 -19.04 -7.63
C ASN A 481 18.93 -18.46 -6.85
N LYS A 482 19.38 -17.24 -7.20
CA LYS A 482 20.50 -16.54 -6.56
C LYS A 482 20.10 -15.14 -6.11
N VAL A 483 20.96 -14.53 -5.32
CA VAL A 483 20.87 -13.10 -4.95
C VAL A 483 22.13 -12.37 -5.37
N LYS A 484 22.02 -11.06 -5.65
CA LYS A 484 23.18 -10.23 -6.00
C LYS A 484 24.16 -10.10 -4.85
N ASN A 485 25.44 -9.85 -5.17
CA ASN A 485 26.56 -9.86 -4.21
C ASN A 485 26.49 -8.77 -3.16
N ALA A 486 25.89 -7.63 -3.47
CA ALA A 486 25.89 -6.44 -2.61
C ALA A 486 24.46 -6.05 -2.15
N PRO A 487 23.90 -6.72 -1.14
CA PRO A 487 22.63 -6.30 -0.57
C PRO A 487 22.77 -4.95 0.16
N ILE A 488 21.67 -4.20 0.23
CA ILE A 488 21.60 -3.11 1.21
C ILE A 488 21.41 -3.75 2.59
N VAL A 489 22.19 -3.32 3.59
CA VAL A 489 22.15 -3.89 4.94
C VAL A 489 21.86 -2.80 5.95
N TYR A 490 20.86 -3.01 6.78
CA TYR A 490 20.54 -2.19 7.93
C TYR A 490 20.70 -2.98 9.22
N GLU A 491 21.06 -2.30 10.30
CA GLU A 491 21.22 -2.92 11.61
C GLU A 491 20.32 -2.29 12.66
N GLY A 492 19.75 -3.12 13.53
CA GLY A 492 18.90 -2.70 14.62
C GLY A 492 19.13 -3.51 15.90
N THR A 493 18.40 -3.15 16.95
CA THR A 493 18.42 -3.83 18.25
C THR A 493 17.01 -4.25 18.63
N GLY A 494 16.89 -5.32 19.40
CA GLY A 494 15.64 -5.94 19.81
C GLY A 494 15.33 -7.20 18.99
N ASN A 495 14.16 -7.78 19.22
CA ASN A 495 13.72 -9.01 18.59
C ASN A 495 12.70 -8.67 17.46
N PRO A 496 13.08 -8.74 16.19
CA PRO A 496 12.21 -8.38 15.06
C PRO A 496 11.09 -9.40 14.91
N LYS A 497 9.90 -8.90 14.49
CA LYS A 497 8.69 -9.71 14.34
C LYS A 497 8.04 -9.60 12.98
N GLN A 498 8.13 -8.42 12.32
CA GLN A 498 7.56 -8.21 10.99
C GLN A 498 8.28 -7.09 10.25
N ILE A 499 8.28 -7.18 8.92
CA ILE A 499 8.79 -6.16 8.01
C ILE A 499 7.63 -5.58 7.23
N LEU A 500 7.60 -4.26 7.08
CA LEU A 500 6.69 -3.55 6.18
C LEU A 500 7.47 -2.51 5.39
N TYR A 501 7.34 -2.52 4.07
CA TYR A 501 7.76 -1.38 3.25
C TYR A 501 6.63 -0.38 3.14
N MET A 502 6.92 0.89 3.32
CA MET A 502 5.97 2.00 3.20
C MET A 502 6.39 2.94 2.08
N SER A 503 5.41 3.37 1.29
CA SER A 503 5.56 4.40 0.27
C SER A 503 4.49 5.49 0.43
N PRO A 504 4.81 6.77 0.19
CA PRO A 504 3.81 7.84 0.17
C PRO A 504 2.76 7.65 -0.92
N TYR A 505 3.07 6.81 -1.92
CA TYR A 505 2.15 6.49 -3.03
C TYR A 505 1.22 5.31 -2.72
N PHE A 506 1.31 4.69 -1.55
CA PHE A 506 0.35 3.65 -1.17
C PHE A 506 -1.06 4.22 -1.09
N GLY A 507 -1.95 3.70 -1.95
CA GLY A 507 -3.39 3.78 -1.80
C GLY A 507 -3.94 2.45 -1.28
N ASP A 508 -5.25 2.32 -1.10
CA ASP A 508 -5.90 1.10 -0.61
C ASP A 508 -5.63 -0.12 -1.47
N VAL A 509 -5.45 0.13 -2.77
CA VAL A 509 -5.31 -0.90 -3.81
C VAL A 509 -3.90 -1.48 -3.86
N PHE A 510 -2.88 -0.81 -3.28
CA PHE A 510 -1.47 -1.19 -3.47
C PHE A 510 -0.83 -1.88 -2.27
N VAL A 511 -1.55 -2.02 -1.16
CA VAL A 511 -1.02 -2.75 -0.01
C VAL A 511 -1.26 -4.24 -0.23
N CYS A 512 -0.18 -4.96 -0.45
CA CYS A 512 -0.18 -6.41 -0.57
C CYS A 512 0.45 -7.03 0.67
N TYR A 513 -0.25 -7.94 1.26
CA TYR A 513 0.09 -8.59 2.52
C TYR A 513 0.94 -9.84 2.32
#